data_b98f28dbeaf85ba661e4cb2f4f68af8c
#
_entry.id   b98f28dbeaf85ba661e4cb2f4f68af8c
#
_cell.length_a   1.000
_cell.length_b   1.000
_cell.length_c   1.000
_cell.angle_alpha   90.00
_cell.angle_beta   90.00
_cell.angle_gamma   90.00
#
_symmetry.space_group_name_H-M   'P 1'
#
loop_
_entity.id
_entity.type
_entity.pdbx_description
1 polymer ?
#
loop_
_entity_poly.entity_id
_entity_poly.type
_entity_poly.pdbx_seq_one_letter_code
_entity_poly.pdbx_strand_id
1 'polypeptide(L)'
;MLEKQVKKIYLALGSNLGNKKVNIEYAKFLLQQNKKFKILKTSNFYKTKSWPNYKNPFFLNIVIEGLTTLKPLDLFKFIKQIEVKLGRKKSSKNSSRECDIDILDYDQKTFKIKNNNDFIHIPHPRLHQRNFVLLPLFEIAKNWIYPNKNKKITDLLINIETNDLRTIKLI
;
A
#
# COMPACT_ATOMS: atom_id res chain seq x y z
N MET A 1 25.87 20.70 2.67
CA MET A 1 24.97 19.52 2.96
C MET A 1 23.86 19.53 1.93
N LEU A 2 23.73 18.49 1.10
CA LEU A 2 22.55 18.37 0.22
C LEU A 2 21.32 18.16 1.11
N GLU A 3 20.44 19.16 1.17
CA GLU A 3 19.14 19.00 1.82
C GLU A 3 18.44 17.77 1.26
N LYS A 4 18.12 16.81 2.13
CA LYS A 4 17.38 15.61 1.73
C LYS A 4 15.98 16.05 1.31
N GLN A 5 15.73 16.12 0.00
CA GLN A 5 14.42 16.48 -0.54
C GLN A 5 13.33 15.57 0.03
N VAL A 6 12.33 16.19 0.64
CA VAL A 6 11.12 15.50 1.11
C VAL A 6 10.31 15.02 -0.09
N LYS A 7 9.88 13.78 -0.09
CA LYS A 7 9.13 13.12 -1.15
C LYS A 7 7.74 12.73 -0.67
N LYS A 8 6.73 13.01 -1.50
CA LYS A 8 5.37 12.54 -1.27
C LYS A 8 5.26 11.09 -1.71
N ILE A 9 4.61 10.27 -0.88
CA ILE A 9 4.41 8.86 -1.15
C ILE A 9 2.99 8.42 -0.82
N TYR A 10 2.56 7.32 -1.44
CA TYR A 10 1.34 6.60 -1.08
C TYR A 10 1.68 5.15 -0.77
N LEU A 11 1.16 4.64 0.36
CA LEU A 11 1.31 3.24 0.78
C LEU A 11 -0.07 2.61 0.94
N ALA A 12 -0.24 1.37 0.46
CA ALA A 12 -1.37 0.52 0.83
C ALA A 12 -0.97 -0.38 2.00
N LEU A 13 -1.83 -0.49 2.99
CA LEU A 13 -1.68 -1.38 4.13
C LEU A 13 -2.88 -2.34 4.14
N GLY A 14 -2.60 -3.65 4.21
CA GLY A 14 -3.62 -4.69 4.25
C GLY A 14 -3.33 -5.74 5.31
N SER A 15 -4.37 -6.24 5.98
CA SER A 15 -4.28 -7.31 6.99
C SER A 15 -5.44 -8.28 6.84
N ASN A 16 -5.17 -9.60 6.89
CA ASN A 16 -6.21 -10.63 6.90
C ASN A 16 -6.01 -11.71 7.97
N LEU A 17 -5.05 -11.53 8.88
CA LEU A 17 -4.78 -12.45 9.99
C LEU A 17 -4.87 -11.72 11.33
N GLY A 18 -5.36 -12.41 12.36
CA GLY A 18 -5.49 -11.85 13.72
C GLY A 18 -6.42 -10.64 13.80
N ASN A 19 -6.11 -9.70 14.70
CA ASN A 19 -6.84 -8.43 14.82
C ASN A 19 -6.35 -7.44 13.75
N LYS A 20 -7.01 -7.48 12.61
CA LYS A 20 -6.62 -6.74 11.39
C LYS A 20 -6.52 -5.24 11.61
N LYS A 21 -7.47 -4.64 12.35
CA LYS A 21 -7.46 -3.20 12.65
C LYS A 21 -6.27 -2.83 13.53
N VAL A 22 -6.02 -3.59 14.59
CA VAL A 22 -4.88 -3.38 15.49
C VAL A 22 -3.56 -3.53 14.71
N ASN A 23 -3.45 -4.54 13.84
CA ASN A 23 -2.24 -4.74 13.03
C ASN A 23 -1.94 -3.54 12.13
N ILE A 24 -2.97 -2.99 11.46
CA ILE A 24 -2.82 -1.82 10.59
C ILE A 24 -2.47 -0.57 11.41
N GLU A 25 -3.15 -0.33 12.55
CA GLU A 25 -2.83 0.81 13.41
C GLU A 25 -1.41 0.70 13.99
N TYR A 26 -0.97 -0.50 14.34
CA TYR A 26 0.39 -0.71 14.83
C TYR A 26 1.43 -0.52 13.71
N ALA A 27 1.12 -0.93 12.47
CA ALA A 27 1.96 -0.62 11.32
C ALA A 27 2.13 0.89 11.11
N LYS A 28 1.04 1.65 11.21
CA LYS A 28 1.06 3.14 11.13
C LYS A 28 1.91 3.74 12.24
N PHE A 29 1.74 3.26 13.46
CA PHE A 29 2.56 3.68 14.60
C PHE A 29 4.06 3.45 14.33
N LEU A 30 4.45 2.25 13.88
CA LEU A 30 5.84 1.92 13.56
C LEU A 30 6.41 2.78 12.42
N LEU A 31 5.62 3.08 11.40
CA LEU A 31 6.01 4.01 10.33
C LEU A 31 6.36 5.39 10.89
N GLN A 32 5.55 5.92 11.83
CA GLN A 32 5.74 7.25 12.42
C GLN A 32 6.88 7.32 13.45
N GLN A 33 7.38 6.18 13.96
CA GLN A 33 8.58 6.16 14.81
C GLN A 33 9.85 6.56 14.05
N ASN A 34 9.83 6.49 12.74
CA ASN A 34 10.96 6.93 11.93
C ASN A 34 10.86 8.44 11.66
N LYS A 35 11.81 9.24 12.19
CA LYS A 35 11.87 10.70 11.99
C LYS A 35 11.94 11.13 10.52
N LYS A 36 12.24 10.20 9.60
CA LYS A 36 12.29 10.43 8.14
C LYS A 36 10.96 10.11 7.45
N PHE A 37 9.91 9.81 8.22
CA PHE A 37 8.59 9.45 7.70
C PHE A 37 7.49 10.17 8.48
N LYS A 38 6.51 10.74 7.76
CA LYS A 38 5.36 11.41 8.35
C LYS A 38 4.09 11.04 7.60
N ILE A 39 3.05 10.55 8.29
CA ILE A 39 1.73 10.35 7.71
C ILE A 39 1.01 11.68 7.62
N LEU A 40 0.42 12.00 6.47
CA LEU A 40 -0.39 13.19 6.22
C LEU A 40 -1.88 12.88 6.22
N LYS A 41 -2.29 11.81 5.52
CA LYS A 41 -3.68 11.38 5.41
C LYS A 41 -3.77 9.87 5.51
N THR A 42 -4.92 9.40 5.99
CA THR A 42 -5.28 7.98 6.04
C THR A 42 -6.70 7.84 5.53
N SER A 43 -6.95 6.89 4.65
CA SER A 43 -8.30 6.54 4.22
C SER A 43 -9.09 5.84 5.33
N ASN A 44 -10.39 5.73 5.16
CA ASN A 44 -11.20 4.79 5.93
C ASN A 44 -10.76 3.34 5.70
N PHE A 45 -11.29 2.41 6.51
CA PHE A 45 -11.07 0.98 6.34
C PHE A 45 -12.01 0.42 5.28
N TYR A 46 -11.44 -0.41 4.39
CA TYR A 46 -12.16 -1.12 3.35
C TYR A 46 -12.03 -2.63 3.56
N LYS A 47 -13.16 -3.31 3.64
CA LYS A 47 -13.23 -4.77 3.77
C LYS A 47 -13.33 -5.41 2.40
N THR A 48 -12.47 -6.38 2.09
CA THR A 48 -12.47 -7.12 0.82
C THR A 48 -12.29 -8.61 1.05
N LYS A 49 -12.79 -9.42 0.11
CA LYS A 49 -12.51 -10.86 0.09
C LYS A 49 -11.03 -11.10 -0.23
N SER A 50 -10.45 -12.17 0.29
CA SER A 50 -9.11 -12.61 -0.10
C SER A 50 -9.12 -13.13 -1.55
N TRP A 51 -8.16 -12.70 -2.35
CA TRP A 51 -7.96 -13.17 -3.72
C TRP A 51 -6.53 -13.75 -3.88
N PRO A 52 -6.34 -14.83 -4.59
CA PRO A 52 -7.31 -15.64 -5.34
C PRO A 52 -8.09 -16.65 -4.50
N ASN A 53 -7.73 -16.87 -3.24
CA ASN A 53 -8.38 -17.85 -2.38
C ASN A 53 -9.44 -17.21 -1.48
N TYR A 54 -10.70 -17.27 -1.92
CA TYR A 54 -11.85 -16.72 -1.19
C TYR A 54 -12.18 -17.45 0.13
N LYS A 55 -11.56 -18.61 0.40
CA LYS A 55 -11.67 -19.33 1.68
C LYS A 55 -10.82 -18.70 2.78
N ASN A 56 -9.80 -17.93 2.41
CA ASN A 56 -9.00 -17.18 3.38
C ASN A 56 -9.82 -16.07 4.04
N PRO A 57 -9.47 -15.66 5.27
CA PRO A 57 -10.13 -14.55 5.93
C PRO A 57 -10.10 -13.28 5.09
N PHE A 58 -11.16 -12.46 5.19
CA PHE A 58 -11.23 -11.17 4.50
C PHE A 58 -10.07 -10.24 4.91
N PHE A 59 -9.69 -9.34 4.00
CA PHE A 59 -8.77 -8.26 4.27
C PHE A 59 -9.47 -7.02 4.82
N LEU A 60 -8.79 -6.32 5.74
CA LEU A 60 -8.98 -4.89 5.92
C LEU A 60 -7.84 -4.17 5.20
N ASN A 61 -8.19 -3.13 4.45
CA ASN A 61 -7.23 -2.34 3.67
C ASN A 61 -7.43 -0.86 3.94
N ILE A 62 -6.33 -0.12 3.94
CA ILE A 62 -6.29 1.33 3.92
C ILE A 62 -5.24 1.81 2.93
N VAL A 63 -5.32 3.09 2.56
CA VAL A 63 -4.21 3.80 1.91
C VAL A 63 -3.82 4.99 2.78
N ILE A 64 -2.53 5.25 2.86
CA ILE A 64 -1.98 6.45 3.51
C ILE A 64 -1.22 7.31 2.51
N GLU A 65 -1.35 8.62 2.65
CA GLU A 65 -0.48 9.63 2.06
C GLU A 65 0.57 10.02 3.09
N GLY A 66 1.84 10.04 2.71
CA GLY A 66 2.92 10.40 3.60
C GLY A 66 4.02 11.22 2.93
N LEU A 67 4.89 11.74 3.77
CA LEU A 67 6.14 12.38 3.38
C LEU A 67 7.32 11.56 3.89
N THR A 68 8.38 11.46 3.07
CA THR A 68 9.61 10.78 3.47
C THR A 68 10.85 11.42 2.89
N THR A 69 11.97 11.30 3.60
CA THR A 69 13.32 11.57 3.10
C THR A 69 14.12 10.29 2.87
N LEU A 70 13.52 9.12 3.07
CA LEU A 70 14.13 7.84 2.74
C LEU A 70 14.16 7.66 1.22
N LYS A 71 15.26 7.17 0.67
CA LYS A 71 15.33 6.74 -0.73
C LYS A 71 14.41 5.51 -0.97
N PRO A 72 13.99 5.24 -2.21
CA PRO A 72 13.04 4.14 -2.49
C PRO A 72 13.45 2.78 -1.92
N LEU A 73 14.72 2.41 -2.04
CA LEU A 73 15.25 1.16 -1.49
C LEU A 73 15.25 1.14 0.05
N ASP A 74 15.61 2.27 0.68
CA ASP A 74 15.64 2.38 2.14
C ASP A 74 14.21 2.34 2.71
N LEU A 75 13.24 3.00 2.04
CA LEU A 75 11.84 2.91 2.37
C LEU A 75 11.32 1.47 2.28
N PHE A 76 11.65 0.77 1.19
CA PHE A 76 11.27 -0.63 1.02
C PHE A 76 11.83 -1.51 2.15
N LYS A 77 13.13 -1.40 2.45
CA LYS A 77 13.76 -2.15 3.54
C LYS A 77 13.10 -1.85 4.89
N PHE A 78 12.81 -0.59 5.16
CA PHE A 78 12.13 -0.16 6.38
C PHE A 78 10.73 -0.77 6.48
N ILE A 79 9.94 -0.75 5.40
CA ILE A 79 8.63 -1.40 5.34
C ILE A 79 8.74 -2.90 5.64
N LYS A 80 9.71 -3.60 5.03
CA LYS A 80 9.91 -5.04 5.29
C LYS A 80 10.29 -5.34 6.75
N GLN A 81 11.03 -4.47 7.40
CA GLN A 81 11.31 -4.59 8.84
C GLN A 81 10.02 -4.45 9.68
N ILE A 82 9.12 -3.54 9.31
CA ILE A 82 7.82 -3.38 9.97
C ILE A 82 6.98 -4.64 9.81
N GLU A 83 6.86 -5.19 8.59
CA GLU A 83 6.12 -6.42 8.34
C GLU A 83 6.66 -7.60 9.19
N VAL A 84 7.97 -7.73 9.31
CA VAL A 84 8.61 -8.76 10.17
C VAL A 84 8.27 -8.54 11.64
N LYS A 85 8.33 -7.30 12.14
CA LYS A 85 7.95 -6.96 13.53
C LYS A 85 6.48 -7.27 13.83
N LEU A 86 5.61 -7.20 12.83
CA LEU A 86 4.19 -7.54 12.93
C LEU A 86 3.92 -9.05 12.89
N GLY A 87 4.95 -9.87 12.72
CA GLY A 87 4.84 -11.33 12.73
C GLY A 87 4.91 -11.99 11.35
N ARG A 88 5.19 -11.22 10.27
CA ARG A 88 5.32 -11.81 8.94
C ARG A 88 6.42 -12.85 8.91
N LYS A 89 6.03 -14.10 8.67
CA LYS A 89 6.94 -15.24 8.45
C LYS A 89 7.20 -15.43 6.96
N LYS A 90 8.32 -16.09 6.61
CA LYS A 90 8.52 -16.62 5.25
C LYS A 90 7.42 -17.66 5.00
N SER A 91 6.50 -17.36 4.13
CA SER A 91 5.35 -18.20 3.82
C SER A 91 5.12 -18.25 2.31
N SER A 92 4.30 -19.19 1.87
CA SER A 92 3.93 -19.30 0.46
C SER A 92 3.27 -18.01 -0.06
N LYS A 93 3.40 -17.76 -1.35
CA LYS A 93 2.75 -16.63 -2.02
C LYS A 93 1.24 -16.66 -1.76
N ASN A 94 0.63 -15.52 -1.46
CA ASN A 94 -0.79 -15.34 -1.15
C ASN A 94 -1.29 -15.99 0.16
N SER A 95 -0.41 -16.34 1.09
CA SER A 95 -0.82 -16.76 2.44
C SER A 95 -1.40 -15.61 3.26
N SER A 96 -2.21 -15.94 4.27
CA SER A 96 -2.70 -14.96 5.24
C SER A 96 -1.54 -14.33 6.01
N ARG A 97 -1.68 -13.03 6.34
CA ARG A 97 -0.61 -12.26 6.99
C ARG A 97 -1.16 -11.18 7.91
N GLU A 98 -0.38 -10.88 8.94
CA GLU A 98 -0.69 -9.85 9.91
C GLU A 98 -0.74 -8.46 9.26
N CYS A 99 0.23 -8.14 8.41
CA CYS A 99 0.22 -6.91 7.63
C CYS A 99 1.05 -7.05 6.35
N ASP A 100 0.58 -6.43 5.29
CA ASP A 100 1.26 -6.26 4.00
C ASP A 100 1.30 -4.77 3.68
N ILE A 101 2.46 -4.26 3.27
CA ILE A 101 2.63 -2.84 2.96
C ILE A 101 3.24 -2.70 1.58
N ASP A 102 2.46 -2.18 0.63
CA ASP A 102 2.88 -1.93 -0.75
C ASP A 102 3.14 -0.43 -0.99
N ILE A 103 4.23 -0.10 -1.67
CA ILE A 103 4.50 1.27 -2.13
C ILE A 103 3.73 1.49 -3.44
N LEU A 104 2.72 2.37 -3.39
CA LEU A 104 1.87 2.69 -4.54
C LEU A 104 2.47 3.76 -5.42
N ASP A 105 3.07 4.77 -4.80
CA ASP A 105 3.66 5.92 -5.49
C ASP A 105 4.81 6.48 -4.65
N TYR A 106 5.84 6.92 -5.32
CA TYR A 106 6.97 7.60 -4.74
C TYR A 106 7.32 8.83 -5.59
N ASP A 107 6.81 10.01 -5.19
CA ASP A 107 7.08 11.31 -5.82
C ASP A 107 6.75 11.33 -7.32
N GLN A 108 5.65 10.64 -7.73
CA GLN A 108 5.22 10.49 -9.13
C GLN A 108 6.27 9.89 -10.07
N LYS A 109 7.25 9.14 -9.52
CA LYS A 109 8.33 8.51 -10.27
C LYS A 109 8.20 7.01 -10.30
N THR A 110 8.73 6.39 -11.34
CA THR A 110 8.81 4.94 -11.44
C THR A 110 10.20 4.44 -11.11
N PHE A 111 10.24 3.33 -10.39
CA PHE A 111 11.49 2.68 -10.02
C PHE A 111 11.41 1.17 -10.30
N LYS A 112 12.49 0.63 -10.85
CA LYS A 112 12.76 -0.80 -10.96
C LYS A 112 14.07 -1.05 -10.27
N ILE A 113 14.02 -1.59 -9.06
CA ILE A 113 15.19 -1.77 -8.22
C ILE A 113 15.39 -3.27 -8.00
N LYS A 114 16.58 -3.77 -8.25
CA LYS A 114 17.00 -5.12 -7.86
C LYS A 114 17.64 -5.05 -6.48
N ASN A 115 17.14 -5.86 -5.53
CA ASN A 115 17.68 -5.98 -4.20
C ASN A 115 17.82 -7.47 -3.86
N ASN A 116 19.03 -8.00 -3.96
CA ASN A 116 19.32 -9.45 -3.88
C ASN A 116 18.44 -10.22 -4.88
N ASN A 117 17.53 -11.08 -4.37
CA ASN A 117 16.59 -11.87 -5.19
C ASN A 117 15.24 -11.18 -5.39
N ASP A 118 15.03 -9.97 -4.84
CA ASP A 118 13.79 -9.23 -4.95
C ASP A 118 13.86 -8.19 -6.06
N PHE A 119 12.77 -8.06 -6.82
CA PHE A 119 12.54 -6.98 -7.76
C PHE A 119 11.46 -6.05 -7.21
N ILE A 120 11.82 -4.80 -6.97
CA ILE A 120 10.93 -3.76 -6.47
C ILE A 120 10.48 -2.93 -7.65
N HIS A 121 9.18 -2.92 -7.90
CA HIS A 121 8.55 -2.07 -8.90
C HIS A 121 7.68 -1.03 -8.19
N ILE A 122 7.93 0.24 -8.42
CA ILE A 122 7.11 1.37 -7.96
C ILE A 122 6.68 2.17 -9.20
N PRO A 123 5.39 2.34 -9.42
CA PRO A 123 4.20 1.79 -8.76
C PRO A 123 4.15 0.25 -8.79
N HIS A 124 3.41 -0.34 -7.84
CA HIS A 124 3.17 -1.79 -7.88
C HIS A 124 2.52 -2.19 -9.23
N PRO A 125 3.03 -3.20 -9.96
CA PRO A 125 2.62 -3.50 -11.35
C PRO A 125 1.13 -3.71 -11.54
N ARG A 126 0.44 -4.31 -10.56
CA ARG A 126 -1.01 -4.61 -10.58
C ARG A 126 -1.88 -3.58 -9.87
N LEU A 127 -1.34 -2.39 -9.56
CA LEU A 127 -2.08 -1.34 -8.85
C LEU A 127 -3.39 -1.00 -9.56
N HIS A 128 -3.34 -0.85 -10.88
CA HIS A 128 -4.46 -0.44 -11.71
C HIS A 128 -5.62 -1.44 -11.81
N GLN A 129 -5.43 -2.66 -11.29
CA GLN A 129 -6.43 -3.74 -11.28
C GLN A 129 -6.99 -4.03 -9.88
N ARG A 130 -6.53 -3.28 -8.85
CA ARG A 130 -6.84 -3.57 -7.46
C ARG A 130 -7.87 -2.56 -6.91
N ASN A 131 -9.14 -2.95 -6.84
CA ASN A 131 -10.20 -2.11 -6.25
C ASN A 131 -9.88 -1.70 -4.81
N PHE A 132 -9.32 -2.63 -4.01
CA PHE A 132 -8.94 -2.42 -2.60
C PHE A 132 -7.74 -1.47 -2.42
N VAL A 133 -7.11 -1.06 -3.51
CA VAL A 133 -6.08 0.00 -3.56
C VAL A 133 -6.67 1.28 -4.13
N LEU A 134 -7.38 1.19 -5.26
CA LEU A 134 -7.86 2.37 -5.98
C LEU A 134 -8.95 3.13 -5.24
N LEU A 135 -9.90 2.45 -4.57
CA LEU A 135 -10.97 3.14 -3.84
C LEU A 135 -10.44 3.92 -2.64
N PRO A 136 -9.65 3.33 -1.71
CA PRO A 136 -9.08 4.11 -0.60
C PRO A 136 -8.06 5.18 -1.08
N LEU A 137 -7.35 4.95 -2.20
CA LEU A 137 -6.48 5.97 -2.78
C LEU A 137 -7.30 7.15 -3.32
N PHE A 138 -8.40 6.88 -4.02
CA PHE A 138 -9.31 7.92 -4.51
C PHE A 138 -9.91 8.76 -3.39
N GLU A 139 -10.26 8.13 -2.26
CA GLU A 139 -10.79 8.84 -1.09
C GLU A 139 -9.87 9.97 -0.63
N ILE A 140 -8.56 9.72 -0.56
CA ILE A 140 -7.58 10.68 -0.01
C ILE A 140 -6.85 11.50 -1.07
N ALA A 141 -6.92 11.09 -2.34
CA ALA A 141 -6.16 11.68 -3.45
C ALA A 141 -6.96 11.66 -4.77
N LYS A 142 -8.08 12.38 -4.82
CA LYS A 142 -9.02 12.41 -5.97
C LYS A 142 -8.37 12.81 -7.30
N ASN A 143 -7.31 13.62 -7.25
CA ASN A 143 -6.60 14.11 -8.44
C ASN A 143 -5.30 13.32 -8.72
N TRP A 144 -5.12 12.17 -8.07
CA TRP A 144 -3.92 11.36 -8.30
C TRP A 144 -3.85 10.86 -9.74
N ILE A 145 -2.65 10.95 -10.31
CA ILE A 145 -2.35 10.49 -11.67
C ILE A 145 -1.41 9.29 -11.56
N TYR A 146 -1.68 8.25 -12.33
CA TYR A 146 -0.83 7.06 -12.36
C TYR A 146 0.53 7.40 -12.97
N PRO A 147 1.63 7.25 -12.22
CA PRO A 147 2.95 7.59 -12.71
C PRO A 147 3.29 6.94 -14.06
N ASN A 148 3.85 7.72 -14.98
CA ASN A 148 4.25 7.32 -16.35
C ASN A 148 3.13 6.79 -17.28
N LYS A 149 1.86 6.81 -16.87
CA LYS A 149 0.74 6.41 -17.73
C LYS A 149 -0.23 7.55 -18.02
N ASN A 150 -0.05 8.68 -17.35
CA ASN A 150 -0.90 9.88 -17.46
C ASN A 150 -2.42 9.57 -17.36
N LYS A 151 -2.78 8.52 -16.60
CA LYS A 151 -4.16 8.12 -16.35
C LYS A 151 -4.62 8.64 -15.00
N LYS A 152 -5.74 9.33 -14.96
CA LYS A 152 -6.36 9.77 -13.71
C LYS A 152 -6.87 8.55 -12.94
N ILE A 153 -6.90 8.66 -11.61
CA ILE A 153 -7.45 7.59 -10.75
C ILE A 153 -8.91 7.29 -11.09
N THR A 154 -9.69 8.29 -11.51
CA THR A 154 -11.07 8.13 -11.99
C THR A 154 -11.16 7.21 -13.19
N ASP A 155 -10.24 7.35 -14.16
CA ASP A 155 -10.20 6.52 -15.36
C ASP A 155 -9.87 5.06 -15.02
N LEU A 156 -9.00 4.85 -14.01
CA LEU A 156 -8.68 3.51 -13.52
C LEU A 156 -9.87 2.87 -12.81
N LEU A 157 -10.64 3.63 -12.03
CA LEU A 157 -11.83 3.14 -11.34
C LEU A 157 -12.95 2.76 -12.30
N ILE A 158 -13.17 3.55 -13.35
CA ILE A 158 -14.18 3.26 -14.38
C ILE A 158 -13.88 1.93 -15.10
N ASN A 159 -12.61 1.59 -15.26
CA ASN A 159 -12.18 0.36 -15.91
C ASN A 159 -12.21 -0.88 -15.01
N ILE A 160 -12.53 -0.75 -13.71
CA ILE A 160 -12.73 -1.90 -12.82
C ILE A 160 -14.14 -2.46 -13.08
N GLU A 161 -14.23 -3.78 -13.21
CA GLU A 161 -15.53 -4.44 -13.38
C GLU A 161 -16.46 -4.13 -12.21
N THR A 162 -17.73 -3.85 -12.51
CA THR A 162 -18.75 -3.49 -11.51
C THR A 162 -18.89 -4.55 -10.42
N ASN A 163 -18.74 -5.83 -10.77
CA ASN A 163 -18.78 -6.92 -9.80
C ASN A 163 -17.65 -6.84 -8.79
N ASP A 164 -16.46 -6.48 -9.22
CA ASP A 164 -15.30 -6.31 -8.34
C ASP A 164 -15.48 -5.11 -7.40
N LEU A 165 -16.07 -4.01 -7.88
CA LEU A 165 -16.38 -2.85 -7.04
C LEU A 165 -17.41 -3.19 -5.95
N ARG A 166 -18.40 -4.04 -6.23
CA ARG A 166 -19.41 -4.49 -5.25
C ARG A 166 -18.84 -5.40 -4.15
N THR A 167 -17.67 -5.98 -4.35
CA THR A 167 -17.04 -6.85 -3.35
C THR A 167 -16.35 -6.09 -2.23
N ILE A 168 -16.11 -4.79 -2.40
CA ILE A 168 -15.45 -3.94 -1.40
C ILE A 168 -16.50 -3.20 -0.57
N LYS A 169 -16.30 -3.18 0.74
CA LYS A 169 -17.20 -2.50 1.69
C LYS A 169 -16.41 -1.51 2.54
N LEU A 170 -16.90 -0.29 2.60
CA LEU A 170 -16.46 0.71 3.58
C LEU A 170 -16.91 0.27 4.98
N ILE A 171 -16.04 0.45 6.00
CA ILE A 171 -16.33 0.10 7.39
C ILE A 171 -16.10 1.33 8.27
#